data_de9281b1b28e2372a5922f252f1f809e
#
_entry.id   de9281b1b28e2372a5922f252f1f809e
#
_cell.length_a   1.000
_cell.length_b   1.000
_cell.length_c   1.000
_cell.angle_alpha   90.00
_cell.angle_beta   90.00
_cell.angle_gamma   90.00
#
_symmetry.space_group_name_H-M   'P 1'
#
loop_
_entity.id
_entity.type
_entity.pdbx_description
1 polymer ?
#
loop_
_entity_poly.entity_id
_entity_poly.type
_entity_poly.pdbx_seq_one_letter_code
_entity_poly.pdbx_strand_id
1 'polypeptide(L)'
;ETDLFYKGIRPAINVGLSVSRVGSAAQLKSMKQVAGSIKLELAQYREMEAFAQFGSDLDVATQQLLNRGARLTQVSKQPQYKPVSVEEQVISIFAGVNGYLDKVKVEYINQFENNLIEHCRNKQKKLMEKIKKDQEVKETTEKELHSVLKSFLSSYNKDELVIEEKKETNEEKEKEDK
;
A
#
# COMPACT_ATOMS: atom_id res chain seq x y z
N GLU A 1 10.36 -16.94 7.93
CA GLU A 1 10.18 -18.09 7.03
C GLU A 1 11.21 -18.08 5.89
N THR A 2 11.78 -19.22 5.61
CA THR A 2 12.80 -19.39 4.57
C THR A 2 12.26 -19.09 3.18
N ASP A 3 11.04 -19.51 2.88
CA ASP A 3 10.41 -19.30 1.59
C ASP A 3 10.18 -17.82 1.29
N LEU A 4 9.79 -17.03 2.29
CA LEU A 4 9.67 -15.58 2.16
C LEU A 4 11.02 -14.92 1.88
N PHE A 5 12.07 -15.41 2.54
CA PHE A 5 13.42 -14.90 2.31
C PHE A 5 13.89 -15.14 0.87
N TYR A 6 13.67 -16.33 0.32
CA TYR A 6 14.02 -16.65 -1.07
C TYR A 6 13.13 -15.91 -2.09
N LYS A 7 11.90 -15.59 -1.74
CA LYS A 7 11.02 -14.70 -2.55
C LYS A 7 11.44 -13.21 -2.48
N GLY A 8 12.52 -12.87 -1.76
CA GLY A 8 12.99 -11.50 -1.62
C GLY A 8 12.14 -10.63 -0.68
N ILE A 9 11.30 -11.26 0.15
CA ILE A 9 10.54 -10.57 1.20
C ILE A 9 11.43 -10.46 2.43
N ARG A 10 11.83 -9.25 2.77
CA ARG A 10 12.70 -8.96 3.92
C ARG A 10 12.16 -7.74 4.67
N PRO A 11 11.92 -7.86 6.00
CA PRO A 11 12.14 -9.07 6.83
C PRO A 11 11.22 -10.23 6.42
N ALA A 12 11.73 -11.47 6.51
CA ALA A 12 11.03 -12.69 6.07
C ALA A 12 10.01 -13.17 7.14
N ILE A 13 9.14 -12.26 7.55
CA ILE A 13 8.13 -12.49 8.60
C ILE A 13 6.78 -12.74 7.96
N ASN A 14 6.15 -13.85 8.30
CA ASN A 14 4.76 -14.10 7.94
C ASN A 14 3.83 -13.36 8.90
N VAL A 15 3.36 -12.19 8.49
CA VAL A 15 2.52 -11.33 9.32
C VAL A 15 1.20 -12.02 9.71
N GLY A 16 0.66 -12.87 8.84
CA GLY A 16 -0.58 -13.62 9.10
C GLY A 16 -0.43 -14.63 10.24
N LEU A 17 0.71 -15.35 10.28
CA LEU A 17 1.01 -16.37 11.30
C LEU A 17 1.71 -15.80 12.54
N SER A 18 2.30 -14.61 12.43
CA SER A 18 3.00 -13.99 13.55
C SER A 18 2.04 -13.58 14.65
N VAL A 19 2.24 -14.13 15.84
CA VAL A 19 1.41 -13.84 17.03
C VAL A 19 2.26 -13.14 18.07
N SER A 20 1.76 -12.01 18.58
CA SER A 20 2.35 -11.30 19.71
C SER A 20 1.35 -11.19 20.85
N ARG A 21 1.80 -11.47 22.06
CA ARG A 21 0.98 -11.36 23.28
C ARG A 21 0.59 -9.92 23.57
N VAL A 22 1.49 -8.97 23.35
CA VAL A 22 1.26 -7.54 23.51
C VAL A 22 0.61 -6.97 22.25
N GLY A 23 1.09 -7.41 21.09
CA GLY A 23 0.52 -7.11 19.78
C GLY A 23 0.30 -5.61 19.56
N SER A 24 -0.91 -5.27 19.15
CA SER A 24 -1.30 -3.88 18.86
C SER A 24 -1.30 -2.95 20.08
N ALA A 25 -1.27 -3.49 21.30
CA ALA A 25 -1.21 -2.65 22.51
C ALA A 25 0.15 -1.95 22.67
N ALA A 26 1.21 -2.48 22.04
CA ALA A 26 2.53 -1.85 22.02
C ALA A 26 2.68 -0.79 20.91
N GLN A 27 1.74 -0.72 19.98
CA GLN A 27 1.79 0.24 18.87
C GLN A 27 1.30 1.62 19.29
N LEU A 28 1.91 2.66 18.73
CA LEU A 28 1.35 4.00 18.80
C LEU A 28 -0.04 4.02 18.16
N LYS A 29 -0.91 4.90 18.65
CA LYS A 29 -2.31 4.97 18.16
C LYS A 29 -2.36 5.23 16.66
N SER A 30 -1.50 6.11 16.14
CA SER A 30 -1.38 6.39 14.70
C SER A 30 -1.04 5.14 13.89
N MET A 31 -0.08 4.33 14.35
CA MET A 31 0.28 3.09 13.68
C MET A 31 -0.87 2.07 13.75
N LYS A 32 -1.51 1.91 14.89
CA LYS A 32 -2.65 1.02 15.05
C LYS A 32 -3.82 1.38 14.14
N GLN A 33 -4.06 2.68 13.95
CA GLN A 33 -5.13 3.17 13.06
C GLN A 33 -4.87 2.81 11.59
N VAL A 34 -3.64 3.02 11.11
CA VAL A 34 -3.32 2.80 9.69
C VAL A 34 -3.01 1.34 9.36
N ALA A 35 -2.43 0.58 10.29
CA ALA A 35 -2.02 -0.80 10.06
C ALA A 35 -3.06 -1.85 10.50
N GLY A 36 -4.22 -1.41 10.97
CA GLY A 36 -5.23 -2.31 11.56
C GLY A 36 -5.71 -3.42 10.63
N SER A 37 -5.88 -3.13 9.35
CA SER A 37 -6.35 -4.09 8.34
C SER A 37 -5.24 -4.89 7.66
N ILE A 38 -3.99 -4.40 7.71
CA ILE A 38 -2.88 -4.94 6.89
C ILE A 38 -2.62 -6.43 7.11
N LYS A 39 -2.77 -6.89 8.36
CA LYS A 39 -2.58 -8.31 8.70
C LYS A 39 -3.60 -9.19 7.98
N LEU A 40 -4.86 -8.78 7.97
CA LEU A 40 -5.95 -9.50 7.32
C LEU A 40 -5.78 -9.47 5.79
N GLU A 41 -5.49 -8.30 5.24
CA GLU A 41 -5.29 -8.12 3.80
C GLU A 41 -4.11 -8.95 3.27
N LEU A 42 -2.99 -8.99 3.99
CA LEU A 42 -1.85 -9.82 3.61
C LEU A 42 -2.11 -11.33 3.79
N ALA A 43 -2.92 -11.74 4.77
CA ALA A 43 -3.33 -13.13 4.93
C ALA A 43 -4.22 -13.58 3.75
N GLN A 44 -5.23 -12.78 3.42
CA GLN A 44 -6.11 -13.04 2.27
C GLN A 44 -5.34 -13.04 0.95
N TYR A 45 -4.40 -12.09 0.77
CA TYR A 45 -3.54 -12.05 -0.42
C TYR A 45 -2.78 -13.37 -0.61
N ARG A 46 -2.14 -13.89 0.44
CA ARG A 46 -1.36 -15.13 0.36
C ARG A 46 -2.21 -16.34 0.03
N GLU A 47 -3.41 -16.41 0.61
CA GLU A 47 -4.36 -17.46 0.31
C GLU A 47 -4.77 -17.42 -1.17
N MET A 48 -5.13 -16.24 -1.67
CA MET A 48 -5.53 -16.05 -3.06
C MET A 48 -4.35 -16.17 -4.04
N GLU A 49 -3.13 -15.77 -3.66
CA GLU A 49 -1.92 -15.96 -4.46
C GLU A 49 -1.67 -17.44 -4.77
N ALA A 50 -1.89 -18.31 -3.78
CA ALA A 50 -1.76 -19.76 -3.98
C ALA A 50 -2.83 -20.30 -4.96
N PHE A 51 -4.07 -19.82 -4.87
CA PHE A 51 -5.14 -20.20 -5.79
C PHE A 51 -4.93 -19.65 -7.19
N ALA A 52 -4.43 -18.42 -7.33
CA ALA A 52 -4.21 -17.77 -8.62
C ALA A 52 -3.18 -18.50 -9.50
N GLN A 53 -2.30 -19.29 -8.90
CA GLN A 53 -1.35 -20.14 -9.65
C GLN A 53 -2.03 -21.26 -10.42
N PHE A 54 -3.23 -21.66 -10.04
CA PHE A 54 -3.97 -22.79 -10.62
C PHE A 54 -5.21 -22.38 -11.42
N GLY A 55 -5.62 -21.12 -11.38
CA GLY A 55 -6.85 -20.63 -12.02
C GLY A 55 -6.57 -19.57 -13.09
N SER A 56 -7.21 -19.71 -14.26
CA SER A 56 -7.08 -18.75 -15.37
C SER A 56 -8.07 -17.59 -15.31
N ASP A 57 -9.24 -17.79 -14.69
CA ASP A 57 -10.31 -16.79 -14.66
C ASP A 57 -10.57 -16.33 -13.23
N LEU A 58 -9.95 -15.22 -12.86
CA LEU A 58 -10.18 -14.56 -11.56
C LEU A 58 -11.22 -13.46 -11.70
N ASP A 59 -12.17 -13.41 -10.78
CA ASP A 59 -13.12 -12.32 -10.71
C ASP A 59 -12.42 -10.99 -10.36
N VAL A 60 -13.10 -9.87 -10.64
CA VAL A 60 -12.56 -8.52 -10.47
C VAL A 60 -12.16 -8.25 -9.02
N ALA A 61 -12.92 -8.75 -8.04
CA ALA A 61 -12.64 -8.55 -6.62
C ALA A 61 -11.36 -9.27 -6.20
N THR A 62 -11.18 -10.51 -6.64
CA THR A 62 -9.96 -11.29 -6.42
C THR A 62 -8.75 -10.65 -7.08
N GLN A 63 -8.89 -10.12 -8.31
CA GLN A 63 -7.82 -9.37 -8.97
C GLN A 63 -7.42 -8.12 -8.20
N GLN A 64 -8.39 -7.36 -7.68
CA GLN A 64 -8.12 -6.17 -6.86
C GLN A 64 -7.40 -6.53 -5.56
N LEU A 65 -7.82 -7.62 -4.90
CA LEU A 65 -7.18 -8.13 -3.69
C LEU A 65 -5.72 -8.53 -3.95
N LEU A 66 -5.47 -9.26 -5.04
CA LEU A 66 -4.11 -9.65 -5.45
C LEU A 66 -3.24 -8.43 -5.79
N ASN A 67 -3.80 -7.48 -6.53
CA ASN A 67 -3.12 -6.24 -6.89
C ASN A 67 -2.73 -5.43 -5.66
N ARG A 68 -3.63 -5.26 -4.71
CA ARG A 68 -3.37 -4.54 -3.46
C ARG A 68 -2.38 -5.28 -2.57
N GLY A 69 -2.58 -6.58 -2.37
CA GLY A 69 -1.71 -7.41 -1.54
C GLY A 69 -0.26 -7.45 -2.03
N ALA A 70 -0.05 -7.51 -3.34
CA ALA A 70 1.29 -7.44 -3.94
C ALA A 70 1.99 -6.11 -3.57
N ARG A 71 1.28 -4.98 -3.64
CA ARG A 71 1.80 -3.65 -3.30
C ARG A 71 2.05 -3.48 -1.80
N LEU A 72 1.13 -3.95 -0.95
CA LEU A 72 1.32 -3.95 0.50
C LEU A 72 2.53 -4.81 0.90
N THR A 73 2.76 -5.93 0.20
CA THR A 73 3.95 -6.74 0.39
C THR A 73 5.23 -5.95 0.06
N GLN A 74 5.23 -5.15 -1.01
CA GLN A 74 6.40 -4.33 -1.36
C GLN A 74 6.66 -3.23 -0.31
N VAL A 75 5.63 -2.50 0.12
CA VAL A 75 5.74 -1.47 1.17
C VAL A 75 6.21 -2.06 2.51
N SER A 76 5.88 -3.32 2.77
CA SER A 76 6.33 -4.00 3.99
C SER A 76 7.81 -4.43 3.97
N LYS A 77 8.49 -4.33 2.82
CA LYS A 77 9.91 -4.65 2.70
C LYS A 77 10.77 -3.51 3.28
N GLN A 78 11.77 -3.87 4.05
CA GLN A 78 12.67 -2.93 4.67
C GLN A 78 14.12 -3.38 4.51
N PRO A 79 15.03 -2.50 4.03
CA PRO A 79 16.45 -2.80 3.98
C PRO A 79 17.03 -3.00 5.38
N GLN A 80 17.97 -3.91 5.48
CA GLN A 80 18.68 -4.16 6.75
C GLN A 80 19.42 -2.90 7.21
N TYR A 81 19.41 -2.63 8.52
CA TYR A 81 20.04 -1.47 9.16
C TYR A 81 19.56 -0.09 8.68
N LYS A 82 18.36 -0.03 8.09
CA LYS A 82 17.73 1.24 7.70
C LYS A 82 16.36 1.38 8.40
N PRO A 83 16.35 1.77 9.69
CA PRO A 83 15.10 2.01 10.39
C PRO A 83 14.37 3.21 9.78
N VAL A 84 13.05 3.10 9.69
CA VAL A 84 12.16 4.16 9.19
C VAL A 84 11.46 4.80 10.37
N SER A 85 11.33 6.12 10.39
CA SER A 85 10.64 6.82 11.47
C SER A 85 9.12 6.51 11.46
N VAL A 86 8.48 6.65 12.62
CA VAL A 86 7.06 6.26 12.76
C VAL A 86 6.16 7.09 11.84
N GLU A 87 6.39 8.39 11.73
CA GLU A 87 5.62 9.27 10.85
C GLU A 87 5.74 8.86 9.38
N GLU A 88 6.91 8.40 8.96
CA GLU A 88 7.15 7.89 7.60
C GLU A 88 6.45 6.55 7.37
N GLN A 89 6.55 5.63 8.35
CA GLN A 89 5.82 4.37 8.30
C GLN A 89 4.30 4.59 8.20
N VAL A 90 3.76 5.53 8.99
CA VAL A 90 2.34 5.87 8.95
C VAL A 90 1.92 6.37 7.57
N ILE A 91 2.71 7.25 6.93
CA ILE A 91 2.43 7.78 5.60
C ILE A 91 2.45 6.66 4.55
N SER A 92 3.49 5.82 4.54
CA SER A 92 3.66 4.73 3.59
C SER A 92 2.53 3.70 3.71
N ILE A 93 2.22 3.26 4.93
CA ILE A 93 1.15 2.29 5.19
C ILE A 93 -0.21 2.88 4.84
N PHE A 94 -0.46 4.14 5.22
CA PHE A 94 -1.69 4.85 4.87
C PHE A 94 -1.90 4.91 3.36
N ALA A 95 -0.84 5.18 2.59
CA ALA A 95 -0.91 5.18 1.13
C ALA A 95 -1.28 3.80 0.57
N GLY A 96 -0.71 2.72 1.12
CA GLY A 96 -1.00 1.35 0.70
C GLY A 96 -2.42 0.92 1.02
N VAL A 97 -2.84 1.05 2.27
CA VAL A 97 -4.15 0.60 2.75
C VAL A 97 -5.30 1.40 2.10
N ASN A 98 -5.10 2.69 1.83
CA ASN A 98 -6.10 3.54 1.18
C ASN A 98 -6.07 3.48 -0.36
N GLY A 99 -5.33 2.53 -0.97
CA GLY A 99 -5.38 2.26 -2.40
C GLY A 99 -4.62 3.25 -3.29
N TYR A 100 -3.83 4.17 -2.72
CA TYR A 100 -3.02 5.10 -3.54
C TYR A 100 -1.93 4.38 -4.33
N LEU A 101 -1.47 3.24 -3.85
CA LEU A 101 -0.47 2.41 -4.52
C LEU A 101 -1.07 1.52 -5.61
N ASP A 102 -2.40 1.34 -5.65
CA ASP A 102 -3.06 0.49 -6.64
C ASP A 102 -2.81 0.99 -8.08
N LYS A 103 -2.56 2.30 -8.22
CA LYS A 103 -2.22 2.95 -9.49
C LYS A 103 -0.73 2.93 -9.85
N VAL A 104 0.13 2.39 -8.99
CA VAL A 104 1.58 2.31 -9.22
C VAL A 104 1.93 0.89 -9.65
N LYS A 105 2.78 0.73 -10.67
CA LYS A 105 3.30 -0.59 -11.05
C LYS A 105 4.14 -1.17 -9.91
N VAL A 106 4.04 -2.48 -9.70
CA VAL A 106 4.65 -3.16 -8.53
C VAL A 106 6.15 -2.95 -8.44
N GLU A 107 6.85 -2.93 -9.58
CA GLU A 107 8.30 -2.71 -9.68
C GLU A 107 8.74 -1.32 -9.22
N TYR A 108 7.85 -0.32 -9.27
CA TYR A 108 8.15 1.07 -8.90
C TYR A 108 7.67 1.44 -7.49
N ILE A 109 7.06 0.53 -6.73
CA ILE A 109 6.52 0.83 -5.40
C ILE A 109 7.59 1.40 -4.45
N ASN A 110 8.77 0.78 -4.39
CA ASN A 110 9.84 1.24 -3.50
C ASN A 110 10.36 2.64 -3.92
N GLN A 111 10.42 2.91 -5.22
CA GLN A 111 10.81 4.22 -5.73
C GLN A 111 9.74 5.26 -5.44
N PHE A 112 8.49 4.92 -5.64
CA PHE A 112 7.35 5.77 -5.30
C PHE A 112 7.35 6.13 -3.81
N GLU A 113 7.54 5.14 -2.94
CA GLU A 113 7.61 5.33 -1.49
C GLU A 113 8.74 6.28 -1.10
N ASN A 114 9.95 6.05 -1.62
CA ASN A 114 11.10 6.92 -1.35
C ASN A 114 10.82 8.36 -1.79
N ASN A 115 10.28 8.55 -2.99
CA ASN A 115 9.95 9.87 -3.53
C ASN A 115 8.83 10.55 -2.72
N LEU A 116 7.83 9.79 -2.28
CA LEU A 116 6.75 10.28 -1.41
C LEU A 116 7.31 10.78 -0.07
N ILE A 117 8.15 9.97 0.58
CA ILE A 117 8.75 10.33 1.86
C ILE A 117 9.67 11.55 1.71
N GLU A 118 10.47 11.61 0.66
CA GLU A 118 11.30 12.79 0.37
C GLU A 118 10.44 14.04 0.12
N HIS A 119 9.36 13.91 -0.64
CA HIS A 119 8.40 14.99 -0.83
C HIS A 119 7.82 15.46 0.51
N CYS A 120 7.43 14.54 1.39
CA CYS A 120 6.89 14.89 2.70
C CYS A 120 7.94 15.57 3.59
N ARG A 121 9.18 15.09 3.61
CA ARG A 121 10.29 15.72 4.34
C ARG A 121 10.56 17.16 3.88
N ASN A 122 10.44 17.41 2.59
CA ASN A 122 10.75 18.71 2.01
C ASN A 122 9.58 19.68 2.05
N LYS A 123 8.37 19.24 1.74
CA LYS A 123 7.20 20.11 1.53
C LYS A 123 6.10 19.95 2.58
N GLN A 124 6.08 18.86 3.36
CA GLN A 124 5.00 18.56 4.30
C GLN A 124 5.51 18.38 5.74
N LYS A 125 6.54 19.13 6.11
CA LYS A 125 7.17 19.04 7.45
C LYS A 125 6.16 19.18 8.58
N LYS A 126 5.21 20.12 8.47
CA LYS A 126 4.17 20.35 9.48
C LYS A 126 3.27 19.13 9.68
N LEU A 127 2.92 18.43 8.60
CA LEU A 127 2.13 17.21 8.67
C LEU A 127 2.91 16.08 9.37
N MET A 128 4.18 15.90 9.02
CA MET A 128 5.04 14.90 9.66
C MET A 128 5.23 15.19 11.15
N GLU A 129 5.52 16.44 11.52
CA GLU A 129 5.63 16.88 12.93
C GLU A 129 4.33 16.67 13.69
N LYS A 130 3.18 16.92 13.07
CA LYS A 130 1.87 16.70 13.64
C LYS A 130 1.62 15.21 13.94
N ILE A 131 1.91 14.31 12.98
CA ILE A 131 1.80 12.86 13.18
C ILE A 131 2.71 12.41 14.32
N LYS A 132 3.96 12.88 14.32
CA LYS A 132 4.95 12.54 15.35
C LYS A 132 4.54 13.01 16.73
N LYS A 133 4.04 14.23 16.86
CA LYS A 133 3.64 14.85 18.13
C LYS A 133 2.34 14.26 18.67
N ASP A 134 1.32 14.17 17.83
CA ASP A 134 -0.01 13.73 18.24
C ASP A 134 -0.05 12.21 18.48
N GLN A 135 0.84 11.45 17.85
CA GLN A 135 0.88 9.98 17.89
C GLN A 135 -0.47 9.32 17.51
N GLU A 136 -1.32 10.10 16.85
CA GLU A 136 -2.66 9.74 16.41
C GLU A 136 -2.95 10.40 15.07
N VAL A 137 -3.67 9.67 14.19
CA VAL A 137 -4.22 10.23 12.95
C VAL A 137 -5.64 10.73 13.25
N LYS A 138 -5.75 12.02 13.53
CA LYS A 138 -7.05 12.69 13.73
C LYS A 138 -7.70 12.93 12.36
N GLU A 139 -9.00 13.15 12.34
CA GLU A 139 -9.78 13.40 11.11
C GLU A 139 -9.16 14.52 10.24
N THR A 140 -8.67 15.59 10.86
CA THR A 140 -7.98 16.67 10.13
C THR A 140 -6.68 16.22 9.50
N THR A 141 -5.90 15.40 10.22
CA THR A 141 -4.63 14.82 9.72
C THR A 141 -4.89 13.83 8.61
N GLU A 142 -5.94 13.03 8.72
CA GLU A 142 -6.38 12.09 7.68
C GLU A 142 -6.76 12.80 6.38
N LYS A 143 -7.55 13.89 6.47
CA LYS A 143 -7.89 14.73 5.31
C LYS A 143 -6.65 15.35 4.67
N GLU A 144 -5.69 15.82 5.48
CA GLU A 144 -4.41 16.33 5.00
C GLU A 144 -3.60 15.23 4.28
N LEU A 145 -3.51 14.02 4.84
CA LEU A 145 -2.86 12.86 4.21
C LEU A 145 -3.49 12.53 2.86
N HIS A 146 -4.80 12.44 2.79
CA HIS A 146 -5.52 12.22 1.53
C HIS A 146 -5.22 13.30 0.48
N SER A 147 -5.18 14.58 0.89
CA SER A 147 -4.87 15.69 -0.01
C SER A 147 -3.44 15.61 -0.55
N VAL A 148 -2.47 15.35 0.32
CA VAL A 148 -1.05 15.22 -0.04
C VAL A 148 -0.84 14.06 -1.00
N LEU A 149 -1.41 12.88 -0.70
CA LEU A 149 -1.27 11.69 -1.54
C LEU A 149 -1.91 11.86 -2.91
N LYS A 150 -3.11 12.46 -2.98
CA LYS A 150 -3.77 12.77 -4.26
C LYS A 150 -2.92 13.72 -5.11
N SER A 151 -2.42 14.81 -4.50
CA SER A 151 -1.58 15.79 -5.20
C SER A 151 -0.26 15.16 -5.66
N PHE A 152 0.39 14.37 -4.81
CA PHE A 152 1.63 13.70 -5.14
C PHE A 152 1.43 12.71 -6.30
N LEU A 153 0.42 11.84 -6.22
CA LEU A 153 0.11 10.87 -7.26
C LEU A 153 -0.20 11.54 -8.61
N SER A 154 -0.94 12.66 -8.61
CA SER A 154 -1.27 13.39 -9.84
C SER A 154 -0.06 14.04 -10.51
N SER A 155 1.00 14.32 -9.75
CA SER A 155 2.27 14.88 -10.25
C SER A 155 3.33 13.82 -10.53
N TYR A 156 3.03 12.54 -10.25
CA TYR A 156 4.00 11.46 -10.40
C TYR A 156 4.18 11.04 -11.86
N ASN A 157 5.30 10.38 -12.15
CA ASN A 157 5.63 9.94 -13.50
C ASN A 157 4.59 8.92 -14.02
N LYS A 158 3.95 9.27 -15.15
CA LYS A 158 2.88 8.45 -15.74
C LYS A 158 3.37 7.09 -16.25
N ASP A 159 4.63 6.98 -16.65
CA ASP A 159 5.21 5.74 -17.16
C ASP A 159 5.35 4.66 -16.07
N GLU A 160 5.39 5.09 -14.81
CA GLU A 160 5.47 4.24 -13.63
C GLU A 160 4.08 3.88 -13.07
N LEU A 161 3.04 4.51 -13.59
CA LEU A 161 1.66 4.23 -13.20
C LEU A 161 1.07 3.11 -14.07
N VAL A 162 0.10 2.41 -13.52
CA VAL A 162 -0.77 1.48 -14.26
C VAL A 162 -1.66 2.32 -15.15
N ILE A 163 -1.61 2.06 -16.45
CA ILE A 163 -2.57 2.64 -17.41
C ILE A 163 -3.90 1.92 -17.15
N GLU A 164 -4.91 2.67 -16.69
CA GLU A 164 -6.28 2.15 -16.72
C GLU A 164 -6.65 1.99 -18.20
N GLU A 165 -6.69 0.76 -18.70
CA GLU A 165 -7.34 0.48 -19.98
C GLU A 165 -8.79 0.95 -19.83
N LYS A 166 -9.17 1.98 -20.60
CA LYS A 166 -10.58 2.33 -20.75
C LYS A 166 -11.26 1.04 -21.20
N LYS A 167 -12.10 0.47 -20.33
CA LYS A 167 -13.09 -0.52 -20.78
C LYS A 167 -13.92 0.22 -21.83
N GLU A 168 -13.65 -0.03 -23.09
CA GLU A 168 -14.59 0.28 -24.14
C GLU A 168 -15.88 -0.44 -23.76
N THR A 169 -16.82 0.31 -23.29
CA THR A 169 -18.17 -0.19 -23.03
C THR A 169 -18.69 -0.66 -24.37
N ASN A 170 -19.04 -1.93 -24.46
CA ASN A 170 -19.68 -2.55 -25.63
C ASN A 170 -20.97 -1.87 -26.08
N GLU A 171 -21.33 -0.74 -25.49
CA GLU A 171 -22.49 0.08 -25.85
C GLU A 171 -22.26 0.96 -27.09
N GLU A 172 -21.03 1.17 -27.55
CA GLU A 172 -20.77 1.95 -28.76
C GLU A 172 -20.78 1.08 -30.05
N LYS A 173 -20.61 -0.24 -29.95
CA LYS A 173 -20.66 -1.14 -31.09
C LYS A 173 -22.07 -1.52 -31.56
N GLU A 174 -23.09 -1.32 -30.73
CA GLU A 174 -24.49 -1.57 -31.14
C GLU A 174 -25.16 -0.38 -31.84
N LYS A 175 -24.48 0.75 -31.98
CA LYS A 175 -25.04 1.94 -32.66
C LYS A 175 -24.51 2.16 -34.08
N GLU A 176 -23.50 1.43 -34.53
CA GLU A 176 -23.01 1.48 -35.91
C GLU A 176 -23.60 0.42 -36.83
N ASP A 177 -24.35 -0.58 -36.30
CA ASP A 177 -25.01 -1.62 -37.07
C ASP A 177 -26.56 -1.45 -37.18
N LYS A 178 -27.06 -0.19 -37.11
CA LYS A 178 -28.48 0.09 -37.40
C LYS A 178 -28.66 1.13 -38.47
#